data_632632bcf018dd4425f6633e40d4f16a
#
_entry.id   632632bcf018dd4425f6633e40d4f16a
#
_cell.length_a   1.000
_cell.length_b   1.000
_cell.length_c   1.000
_cell.angle_alpha   90.00
_cell.angle_beta   90.00
_cell.angle_gamma   90.00
#
_symmetry.space_group_name_H-M   'P 1'
#
loop_
_entity.id
_entity.type
_entity.pdbx_description
1 polymer ?
#
loop_
_entity_poly.entity_id
_entity_poly.type
_entity_poly.pdbx_seq_one_letter_code
_entity_poly.pdbx_strand_id
1 'polypeptide(L)'
;RGGGIVITLPITGLQSPMLHLLNDEARAQAEQRIKERIKGDMEEIHEKSHYSVIWVSVAAGYCDEVVDTARAAGAKGGTILRGRRHNLEHVSQHFGIPLQDEQEFVMIVIPRDKKSEVMTAICNACGLHTPAHGIIFSLPVDDAIGLEE
;
A
#
# COMPACT_ATOMS: atom_id res chain seq x y z
N ARG A 1 -27.93 -14.25 4.99
CA ARG A 1 -26.91 -14.53 3.99
C ARG A 1 -26.50 -13.22 3.36
N GLY A 2 -25.34 -12.65 3.81
CA GLY A 2 -24.79 -11.47 3.19
C GLY A 2 -24.09 -11.83 1.88
N GLY A 3 -24.36 -11.10 0.81
CA GLY A 3 -23.56 -11.16 -0.41
C GLY A 3 -22.32 -10.28 -0.20
N GLY A 4 -21.12 -10.86 -0.25
CA GLY A 4 -19.86 -10.14 -0.21
C GLY A 4 -19.21 -10.10 -1.60
N ILE A 5 -18.49 -9.04 -1.89
CA ILE A 5 -17.63 -8.95 -3.08
C ILE A 5 -16.19 -9.11 -2.59
N VAL A 6 -15.46 -10.05 -3.18
CA VAL A 6 -14.03 -10.25 -2.96
C VAL A 6 -13.31 -9.86 -4.24
N ILE A 7 -12.37 -8.93 -4.12
CA ILE A 7 -11.53 -8.47 -5.23
C ILE A 7 -10.08 -8.80 -4.90
N THR A 8 -9.40 -9.44 -5.83
CA THR A 8 -7.95 -9.65 -5.76
C THR A 8 -7.25 -8.68 -6.69
N LEU A 9 -6.28 -7.96 -6.18
CA LEU A 9 -5.52 -6.96 -6.92
C LEU A 9 -4.03 -7.33 -6.89
N PRO A 10 -3.30 -7.17 -7.98
CA PRO A 10 -1.86 -7.36 -7.97
C PRO A 10 -1.18 -6.25 -7.16
N ILE A 11 -0.23 -6.63 -6.31
CA ILE A 11 0.60 -5.68 -5.56
C ILE A 11 1.92 -5.51 -6.32
N THR A 12 2.24 -4.28 -6.72
CA THR A 12 3.47 -3.95 -7.48
C THR A 12 4.55 -3.30 -6.64
N GLY A 13 4.25 -2.89 -5.42
CA GLY A 13 5.23 -2.36 -4.47
C GLY A 13 4.82 -2.73 -3.05
N LEU A 14 5.74 -3.37 -2.32
CA LEU A 14 5.51 -3.81 -0.96
C LEU A 14 6.68 -3.39 -0.08
N GLN A 15 6.37 -2.89 1.11
CA GLN A 15 7.34 -2.55 2.12
C GLN A 15 8.13 -3.79 2.56
N SER A 16 9.47 -3.71 2.60
CA SER A 16 10.35 -4.84 2.91
C SER A 16 9.99 -5.63 4.18
N PRO A 17 9.61 -5.01 5.31
CA PRO A 17 9.22 -5.75 6.50
C PRO A 17 8.04 -6.71 6.30
N MET A 18 7.16 -6.45 5.35
CA MET A 18 6.02 -7.33 5.05
C MET A 18 6.44 -8.68 4.47
N LEU A 19 7.59 -8.75 3.81
CA LEU A 19 8.13 -9.99 3.25
C LEU A 19 8.55 -10.99 4.33
N HIS A 20 8.88 -10.51 5.52
CA HIS A 20 9.29 -11.35 6.65
C HIS A 20 8.11 -12.06 7.35
N LEU A 21 6.87 -11.70 7.03
CA LEU A 21 5.66 -12.39 7.54
C LEU A 21 5.39 -13.72 6.82
N LEU A 22 5.98 -13.90 5.65
CA LEU A 22 5.83 -15.12 4.88
C LEU A 22 6.86 -16.15 5.40
N ASN A 23 6.42 -17.41 5.57
CA ASN A 23 7.37 -18.49 5.81
C ASN A 23 8.31 -18.63 4.58
N ASP A 24 9.48 -19.26 4.76
CA ASP A 24 10.51 -19.31 3.73
C ASP A 24 10.04 -19.95 2.41
N GLU A 25 9.19 -20.97 2.48
CA GLU A 25 8.60 -21.61 1.29
C GLU A 25 7.58 -20.69 0.59
N ALA A 26 6.66 -20.09 1.35
CA ALA A 26 5.68 -19.17 0.80
C ALA A 26 6.36 -17.90 0.27
N ARG A 27 7.45 -17.46 0.89
CA ARG A 27 8.28 -16.34 0.43
C ARG A 27 8.94 -16.65 -0.90
N ALA A 28 9.60 -17.79 -1.02
CA ALA A 28 10.26 -18.21 -2.27
C ALA A 28 9.25 -18.35 -3.42
N GLN A 29 8.09 -18.97 -3.16
CA GLN A 29 7.00 -19.09 -4.14
C GLN A 29 6.39 -17.74 -4.50
N ALA A 30 6.20 -16.84 -3.53
CA ALA A 30 5.68 -15.49 -3.76
C ALA A 30 6.67 -14.66 -4.57
N GLU A 31 7.96 -14.70 -4.24
CA GLU A 31 9.02 -14.00 -4.98
C GLU A 31 9.11 -14.48 -6.44
N GLN A 32 9.00 -15.79 -6.67
CA GLN A 32 9.02 -16.36 -8.00
C GLN A 32 7.77 -15.99 -8.81
N ARG A 33 6.58 -16.10 -8.21
CA ARG A 33 5.32 -15.69 -8.84
C ARG A 33 5.25 -14.19 -9.12
N ILE A 34 5.81 -13.37 -8.22
CA ILE A 34 5.91 -11.91 -8.41
C ILE A 34 6.86 -11.62 -9.57
N LYS A 35 8.02 -12.28 -9.66
CA LYS A 35 8.96 -12.09 -10.77
C LYS A 35 8.37 -12.53 -12.12
N GLU A 36 7.68 -13.65 -12.16
CA GLU A 36 7.04 -14.16 -13.37
C GLU A 36 5.87 -13.27 -13.82
N ARG A 37 5.02 -12.82 -12.87
CA ARG A 37 3.94 -11.86 -13.15
C ARG A 37 4.45 -10.50 -13.55
N ILE A 38 5.43 -9.93 -12.84
CA ILE A 38 6.01 -8.62 -13.19
C ILE A 38 6.57 -8.69 -14.62
N LYS A 39 7.14 -9.82 -15.03
CA LYS A 39 7.66 -9.97 -16.40
C LYS A 39 6.55 -10.08 -17.44
N GLY A 40 5.43 -10.75 -17.13
CA GLY A 40 4.25 -10.85 -18.01
C GLY A 40 3.39 -9.58 -17.99
N ASP A 41 3.13 -9.05 -16.80
CA ASP A 41 2.26 -7.87 -16.62
C ASP A 41 2.96 -6.56 -17.02
N MET A 42 4.30 -6.50 -17.00
CA MET A 42 5.01 -5.31 -17.50
C MET A 42 4.87 -5.13 -19.01
N GLU A 43 4.69 -6.19 -19.78
CA GLU A 43 4.38 -6.08 -21.21
C GLU A 43 2.93 -5.62 -21.47
N GLU A 44 1.99 -5.97 -20.57
CA GLU A 44 0.57 -5.58 -20.67
C GLU A 44 0.25 -4.23 -20.01
N ILE A 45 0.92 -3.89 -18.89
CA ILE A 45 0.70 -2.65 -18.12
C ILE A 45 1.27 -1.42 -18.84
N HIS A 46 2.22 -1.58 -19.74
CA HIS A 46 2.84 -0.45 -20.45
C HIS A 46 1.88 0.36 -21.35
N GLU A 47 0.68 -0.15 -21.64
CA GLU A 47 -0.26 0.51 -22.54
C GLU A 47 -1.48 1.14 -21.85
N LYS A 48 -1.79 0.87 -20.55
CA LYS A 48 -3.12 1.18 -20.02
C LYS A 48 -3.24 2.40 -19.13
N SER A 49 -2.27 2.75 -18.29
CA SER A 49 -2.37 3.95 -17.45
C SER A 49 -1.03 4.49 -16.99
N HIS A 50 -0.91 5.82 -16.95
CA HIS A 50 0.24 6.53 -16.37
C HIS A 50 0.15 6.70 -14.85
N TYR A 51 -0.87 6.14 -14.21
CA TYR A 51 -1.13 6.29 -12.79
C TYR A 51 -0.85 5.02 -12.00
N SER A 52 -0.58 5.21 -10.72
CA SER A 52 -0.54 4.17 -9.69
C SER A 52 -1.35 4.61 -8.49
N VAL A 53 -1.87 3.64 -7.74
CA VAL A 53 -2.47 3.88 -6.43
C VAL A 53 -1.44 3.51 -5.37
N ILE A 54 -1.20 4.39 -4.42
CA ILE A 54 -0.51 4.10 -3.18
C ILE A 54 -1.57 3.91 -2.11
N TRP A 55 -1.51 2.80 -1.40
CA TRP A 55 -2.37 2.47 -0.29
C TRP A 55 -1.55 2.47 1.00
N VAL A 56 -1.98 3.24 1.98
CA VAL A 56 -1.30 3.38 3.27
C VAL A 56 -2.27 3.02 4.38
N SER A 57 -1.89 2.09 5.24
CA SER A 57 -2.61 1.78 6.47
C SER A 57 -1.81 2.33 7.64
N VAL A 58 -2.40 3.17 8.47
CA VAL A 58 -1.76 3.79 9.64
C VAL A 58 -2.63 3.67 10.88
N ALA A 59 -2.03 3.85 12.05
CA ALA A 59 -2.76 4.01 13.30
C ALA A 59 -3.69 5.23 13.22
N ALA A 60 -4.81 5.17 13.96
CA ALA A 60 -5.77 6.26 14.00
C ALA A 60 -5.10 7.59 14.43
N GLY A 61 -5.42 8.66 13.72
CA GLY A 61 -4.89 10.00 13.95
C GLY A 61 -3.67 10.39 13.10
N TYR A 62 -3.16 9.49 12.26
CA TYR A 62 -1.98 9.76 11.41
C TYR A 62 -2.30 9.97 9.92
N CYS A 63 -3.56 9.89 9.52
CA CYS A 63 -3.94 10.04 8.11
C CYS A 63 -3.59 11.42 7.55
N ASP A 64 -3.74 12.49 8.33
CA ASP A 64 -3.41 13.84 7.89
C ASP A 64 -1.91 14.00 7.64
N GLU A 65 -1.06 13.43 8.51
CA GLU A 65 0.39 13.43 8.32
C GLU A 65 0.80 12.65 7.05
N VAL A 66 0.13 11.54 6.76
CA VAL A 66 0.34 10.80 5.50
C VAL A 66 -0.01 11.66 4.30
N VAL A 67 -1.17 12.32 4.32
CA VAL A 67 -1.62 13.19 3.20
C VAL A 67 -0.70 14.37 3.02
N ASP A 68 -0.30 15.05 4.10
CA ASP A 68 0.59 16.21 4.05
C ASP A 68 1.98 15.82 3.54
N THR A 69 2.52 14.68 4.00
CA THR A 69 3.79 14.15 3.51
C THR A 69 3.71 13.80 2.03
N ALA A 70 2.63 13.15 1.60
CA ALA A 70 2.43 12.81 0.20
C ALA A 70 2.32 14.05 -0.69
N ARG A 71 1.62 15.09 -0.22
CA ARG A 71 1.48 16.37 -0.93
C ARG A 71 2.81 17.10 -1.06
N ALA A 72 3.62 17.11 0.00
CA ALA A 72 4.97 17.68 -0.04
C ALA A 72 5.88 16.97 -1.05
N ALA A 73 5.65 15.66 -1.29
CA ALA A 73 6.36 14.86 -2.28
C ALA A 73 5.71 14.88 -3.69
N GLY A 74 4.68 15.70 -3.91
CA GLY A 74 4.08 15.95 -5.22
C GLY A 74 2.73 15.26 -5.49
N ALA A 75 2.10 14.64 -4.50
CA ALA A 75 0.72 14.17 -4.64
C ALA A 75 -0.27 15.34 -4.57
N LYS A 76 -1.41 15.22 -5.27
CA LYS A 76 -2.47 16.26 -5.24
C LYS A 76 -3.35 16.15 -3.98
N GLY A 77 -3.44 14.96 -3.38
CA GLY A 77 -4.24 14.67 -2.21
C GLY A 77 -4.43 13.17 -2.02
N GLY A 78 -5.31 12.80 -1.10
CA GLY A 78 -5.64 11.40 -0.83
C GLY A 78 -7.07 11.24 -0.35
N THR A 79 -7.60 10.04 -0.49
CA THR A 79 -8.90 9.63 0.07
C THR A 79 -8.67 8.87 1.36
N ILE A 80 -9.31 9.30 2.43
CA ILE A 80 -9.19 8.69 3.76
C ILE A 80 -10.37 7.76 3.98
N LEU A 81 -10.07 6.54 4.40
CA LEU A 81 -11.02 5.51 4.78
C LEU A 81 -10.73 5.10 6.23
N ARG A 82 -11.77 4.79 6.98
CA ARG A 82 -11.63 4.28 8.35
C ARG A 82 -12.03 2.82 8.40
N GLY A 83 -11.26 2.03 9.12
CA GLY A 83 -11.48 0.61 9.25
C GLY A 83 -11.12 0.09 10.62
N ARG A 84 -11.45 -1.17 10.84
CA ARG A 84 -11.10 -1.90 12.05
C ARG A 84 -10.33 -3.15 11.69
N ARG A 85 -9.22 -3.37 12.38
CA ARG A 85 -8.43 -4.58 12.23
C ARG A 85 -9.03 -5.70 13.10
N HIS A 86 -9.05 -6.90 12.56
CA HIS A 86 -9.45 -8.11 13.29
C HIS A 86 -8.26 -9.07 13.40
N ASN A 87 -8.14 -9.79 14.51
CA ASN A 87 -7.08 -10.79 14.79
C ASN A 87 -5.65 -10.24 14.81
N LEU A 88 -5.37 -9.35 15.75
CA LEU A 88 -4.07 -8.68 15.92
C LEU A 88 -2.99 -9.53 16.60
N GLU A 89 -3.35 -10.58 17.34
CA GLU A 89 -2.42 -11.29 18.24
C GLU A 89 -1.21 -11.88 17.51
N HIS A 90 -1.40 -12.46 16.34
CA HIS A 90 -0.30 -13.04 15.56
C HIS A 90 0.59 -12.00 14.89
N VAL A 91 0.03 -10.87 14.47
CA VAL A 91 0.77 -9.82 13.78
C VAL A 91 1.64 -9.02 14.75
N SER A 92 1.12 -8.70 15.93
CA SER A 92 1.87 -7.99 16.96
C SER A 92 3.07 -8.78 17.49
N GLN A 93 2.96 -10.11 17.59
CA GLN A 93 4.05 -10.98 17.99
C GLN A 93 5.22 -11.00 17.00
N HIS A 94 4.94 -10.91 15.69
CA HIS A 94 5.98 -10.94 14.65
C HIS A 94 6.74 -9.61 14.52
N PHE A 95 6.06 -8.49 14.72
CA PHE A 95 6.68 -7.16 14.58
C PHE A 95 7.13 -6.55 15.90
N GLY A 96 6.72 -7.10 17.04
CA GLY A 96 7.00 -6.54 18.37
C GLY A 96 6.38 -5.15 18.60
N ILE A 97 5.36 -4.79 17.80
CA ILE A 97 4.73 -3.47 17.79
C ILE A 97 3.27 -3.63 18.23
N PRO A 98 2.80 -2.87 19.24
CA PRO A 98 1.39 -2.86 19.60
C PRO A 98 0.59 -2.20 18.47
N LEU A 99 -0.18 -3.01 17.73
CA LEU A 99 -1.07 -2.52 16.69
C LEU A 99 -2.44 -2.19 17.30
N GLN A 100 -2.93 -0.98 17.04
CA GLN A 100 -4.25 -0.56 17.49
C GLN A 100 -5.36 -1.22 16.67
N ASP A 101 -6.51 -1.45 17.29
CA ASP A 101 -7.69 -2.02 16.63
C ASP A 101 -8.24 -1.10 15.53
N GLU A 102 -8.20 0.20 15.75
CA GLU A 102 -8.65 1.20 14.79
C GLU A 102 -7.50 1.55 13.82
N GLN A 103 -7.83 1.52 12.55
CA GLN A 103 -6.91 1.83 11.47
C GLN A 103 -7.51 2.89 10.55
N GLU A 104 -6.66 3.76 10.07
CA GLU A 104 -7.00 4.67 8.99
C GLU A 104 -6.25 4.22 7.73
N PHE A 105 -6.92 4.34 6.61
CA PHE A 105 -6.38 4.01 5.30
C PHE A 105 -6.36 5.26 4.44
N VAL A 106 -5.25 5.52 3.78
CA VAL A 106 -5.13 6.60 2.82
C VAL A 106 -4.84 6.01 1.45
N MET A 107 -5.70 6.31 0.49
CA MET A 107 -5.53 5.94 -0.91
C MET A 107 -5.10 7.18 -1.70
N ILE A 108 -3.97 7.09 -2.38
CA ILE A 108 -3.38 8.21 -3.15
C ILE A 108 -3.22 7.75 -4.59
N VAL A 109 -3.87 8.44 -5.51
CA VAL A 109 -3.66 8.24 -6.95
C VAL A 109 -2.57 9.21 -7.42
N ILE A 110 -1.55 8.70 -8.08
CA ILE A 110 -0.36 9.47 -8.42
C ILE A 110 0.20 9.03 -9.79
N PRO A 111 0.82 9.94 -10.56
CA PRO A 111 1.60 9.56 -11.73
C PRO A 111 2.67 8.53 -11.37
N ARG A 112 2.86 7.54 -12.23
CA ARG A 112 3.75 6.38 -11.98
C ARG A 112 5.21 6.79 -11.75
N ASP A 113 5.67 7.84 -12.41
CA ASP A 113 7.03 8.38 -12.25
C ASP A 113 7.27 9.00 -10.86
N LYS A 114 6.23 9.46 -10.17
CA LYS A 114 6.28 10.00 -8.81
C LYS A 114 6.13 8.95 -7.71
N LYS A 115 5.73 7.74 -8.05
CA LYS A 115 5.38 6.69 -7.08
C LYS A 115 6.50 6.42 -6.07
N SER A 116 7.72 6.21 -6.53
CA SER A 116 8.84 5.86 -5.66
C SER A 116 9.20 6.98 -4.68
N GLU A 117 9.18 8.22 -5.14
CA GLU A 117 9.46 9.40 -4.32
C GLU A 117 8.43 9.54 -3.20
N VAL A 118 7.14 9.47 -3.54
CA VAL A 118 6.05 9.60 -2.56
C VAL A 118 6.02 8.43 -1.59
N MET A 119 6.19 7.20 -2.06
CA MET A 119 6.25 6.02 -1.17
C MET A 119 7.42 6.11 -0.19
N THR A 120 8.60 6.57 -0.64
CA THR A 120 9.77 6.76 0.23
C THR A 120 9.51 7.85 1.27
N ALA A 121 8.94 8.97 0.88
CA ALA A 121 8.61 10.06 1.81
C ALA A 121 7.64 9.57 2.90
N ILE A 122 6.55 8.89 2.51
CA ILE A 122 5.57 8.35 3.46
C ILE A 122 6.21 7.28 4.36
N CYS A 123 7.05 6.41 3.81
CA CYS A 123 7.73 5.37 4.58
C CYS A 123 8.64 5.96 5.66
N ASN A 124 9.35 7.03 5.36
CA ASN A 124 10.22 7.71 6.31
C ASN A 124 9.44 8.43 7.42
N ALA A 125 8.33 9.08 7.09
CA ALA A 125 7.52 9.83 8.06
C ALA A 125 6.57 8.94 8.86
N CYS A 126 5.88 8.01 8.19
CA CYS A 126 4.75 7.27 8.72
C CYS A 126 4.90 5.74 8.57
N GLY A 127 6.10 5.22 8.32
CA GLY A 127 6.35 3.80 8.10
C GLY A 127 6.20 2.93 9.36
N LEU A 128 6.45 1.65 9.21
CA LEU A 128 6.19 0.63 10.25
C LEU A 128 6.91 0.90 11.58
N HIS A 129 8.12 1.44 11.53
CA HIS A 129 8.95 1.73 12.71
C HIS A 129 8.75 3.14 13.27
N THR A 130 7.77 3.89 12.77
CA THR A 130 7.35 5.18 13.30
C THR A 130 6.14 5.00 14.23
N PRO A 131 5.75 6.02 15.01
CA PRO A 131 4.52 5.95 15.83
C PRO A 131 3.25 5.71 15.02
N ALA A 132 3.23 6.03 13.73
CA ALA A 132 2.11 5.76 12.83
C ALA A 132 1.95 4.27 12.47
N HIS A 133 3.00 3.46 12.64
CA HIS A 133 3.04 2.04 12.28
C HIS A 133 2.49 1.74 10.88
N GLY A 134 2.88 2.56 9.91
CA GLY A 134 2.35 2.54 8.56
C GLY A 134 2.77 1.33 7.75
N ILE A 135 1.80 0.75 7.06
CA ILE A 135 2.00 -0.29 6.05
C ILE A 135 1.65 0.31 4.70
N ILE A 136 2.59 0.27 3.76
CA ILE A 136 2.51 0.97 2.49
C ILE A 136 2.66 -0.03 1.35
N PHE A 137 1.75 -0.01 0.39
CA PHE A 137 1.85 -0.79 -0.84
C PHE A 137 1.27 -0.02 -2.03
N SER A 138 1.59 -0.43 -3.23
CA SER A 138 1.07 0.18 -4.44
C SER A 138 0.38 -0.82 -5.34
N LEU A 139 -0.61 -0.32 -6.09
CA LEU A 139 -1.40 -1.05 -7.05
C LEU A 139 -1.30 -0.37 -8.42
N PRO A 140 -1.26 -1.12 -9.53
CA PRO A 140 -1.38 -0.54 -10.86
C PRO A 140 -2.80 -0.01 -11.06
N VAL A 141 -2.94 1.02 -11.89
CA VAL A 141 -4.22 1.53 -12.35
C VAL A 141 -4.35 1.16 -13.82
N ASP A 142 -5.39 0.39 -14.15
CA ASP A 142 -5.67 0.04 -15.55
C ASP A 142 -6.28 1.22 -16.30
N ASP A 143 -7.31 1.83 -15.74
CA ASP A 143 -7.97 3.00 -16.29
C ASP A 143 -8.22 4.04 -15.19
N ALA A 144 -8.11 5.31 -15.55
CA ALA A 144 -8.42 6.43 -14.67
C ALA A 144 -9.26 7.45 -15.42
N ILE A 145 -10.43 7.78 -14.87
CA ILE A 145 -11.34 8.78 -15.41
C ILE A 145 -11.47 9.91 -14.38
N GLY A 146 -11.42 11.16 -14.85
CA GLY A 146 -11.58 12.33 -13.98
C GLY A 146 -10.31 12.78 -13.26
N LEU A 147 -9.14 12.26 -13.66
CA LEU A 147 -7.82 12.71 -13.19
C LEU A 147 -7.16 13.70 -14.15
N GLU A 148 -7.73 13.91 -15.31
CA GLU A 148 -7.28 14.89 -16.29
C GLU A 148 -7.67 16.30 -15.83
N GLU A 149 -6.73 17.20 -15.93
CA GLU A 149 -6.94 18.64 -15.73
C GLU A 149 -7.39 19.30 -17.02
#